data_eafc29b128bcdfc83fd66fa9818c1d40
#
_entry.id   eafc29b128bcdfc83fd66fa9818c1d40
#
_cell.length_a   1.000
_cell.length_b   1.000
_cell.length_c   1.000
_cell.angle_alpha   90.00
_cell.angle_beta   90.00
_cell.angle_gamma   90.00
#
_symmetry.space_group_name_H-M   'P 1'
#
loop_
_entity.id
_entity.type
_entity.pdbx_description
1 polymer ?
#
loop_
_entity_poly.entity_id
_entity_poly.type
_entity_poly.pdbx_seq_one_letter_code
_entity_poly.pdbx_strand_id
1 'polypeptide(L)'
;MIALLQSATWVGITVITELEFLSFDGLSEQDKRLFEQFKSRIEVINLDTNDAPLIQEVCQIRQTYRLKLPDAIIGAAAIQNQATLLSNDAIFARITTLSLQTF
;
A
#
# COMPACT_ATOMS: atom_id res chain seq x y z
N MET A 1 -9.77 -11.38 -6.49
CA MET A 1 -8.52 -10.81 -5.97
C MET A 1 -7.33 -11.78 -6.00
N ILE A 2 -7.47 -13.01 -5.49
CA ILE A 2 -6.37 -14.00 -5.47
C ILE A 2 -5.83 -14.27 -6.86
N ALA A 3 -6.70 -14.48 -7.85
CA ALA A 3 -6.27 -14.71 -9.24
C ALA A 3 -5.49 -13.52 -9.80
N LEU A 4 -5.89 -12.29 -9.45
CA LEU A 4 -5.21 -11.08 -9.89
C LEU A 4 -3.80 -11.00 -9.30
N LEU A 5 -3.65 -11.32 -8.02
CA LEU A 5 -2.35 -11.34 -7.35
C LEU A 5 -1.44 -12.43 -7.92
N GLN A 6 -1.99 -13.60 -8.25
CA GLN A 6 -1.22 -14.70 -8.82
C GLN A 6 -0.67 -14.37 -10.20
N SER A 7 -1.34 -13.50 -10.97
CA SER A 7 -0.88 -13.09 -12.29
C SER A 7 0.18 -11.98 -12.24
N ALA A 8 0.37 -11.35 -11.08
CA ALA A 8 1.31 -10.26 -10.94
C ALA A 8 2.76 -10.77 -10.90
N THR A 9 3.67 -10.05 -11.57
CA THR A 9 5.11 -10.34 -11.51
C THR A 9 5.77 -9.80 -10.25
N TRP A 10 5.12 -8.83 -9.58
CA TRP A 10 5.62 -8.21 -8.36
C TRP A 10 4.43 -7.78 -7.51
N VAL A 11 4.53 -8.02 -6.22
CA VAL A 11 3.53 -7.57 -5.25
C VAL A 11 4.26 -6.95 -4.07
N GLY A 12 3.78 -5.79 -3.64
CA GLY A 12 4.31 -5.11 -2.47
C GLY A 12 3.20 -4.55 -1.59
N ILE A 13 3.52 -4.38 -0.33
CA ILE A 13 2.70 -3.62 0.62
C ILE A 13 3.60 -2.60 1.31
N THR A 14 2.99 -1.55 1.85
CA THR A 14 3.75 -0.63 2.71
C THR A 14 3.80 -1.14 4.14
N VAL A 15 4.76 -0.64 4.91
CA VAL A 15 4.81 -0.91 6.36
C VAL A 15 3.53 -0.42 7.05
N ILE A 16 2.90 0.63 6.53
CA ILE A 16 1.62 1.14 7.06
C ILE A 16 0.52 0.08 6.91
N THR A 17 0.42 -0.55 5.75
CA THR A 17 -0.55 -1.62 5.49
C THR A 17 -0.32 -2.80 6.42
N GLU A 18 0.94 -3.19 6.63
CA GLU A 18 1.30 -4.24 7.58
C GLU A 18 0.85 -3.89 8.99
N LEU A 19 1.11 -2.67 9.45
CA LEU A 19 0.73 -2.23 10.78
C LEU A 19 -0.79 -2.18 10.95
N GLU A 20 -1.51 -1.71 9.94
CA GLU A 20 -2.98 -1.67 9.97
C GLU A 20 -3.57 -3.07 10.06
N PHE A 21 -3.02 -4.02 9.31
CA PHE A 21 -3.47 -5.40 9.36
C PHE A 21 -3.21 -6.02 10.73
N LEU A 22 -1.98 -5.89 11.24
CA LEU A 22 -1.58 -6.53 12.50
C LEU A 22 -2.22 -5.90 13.74
N SER A 23 -2.73 -4.69 13.64
CA SER A 23 -3.43 -4.02 14.73
C SER A 23 -4.95 -4.15 14.65
N PHE A 24 -5.47 -4.92 13.70
CA PHE A 24 -6.90 -5.15 13.56
C PHE A 24 -7.43 -5.98 14.72
N ASP A 25 -8.51 -5.50 15.36
CA ASP A 25 -9.17 -6.20 16.44
C ASP A 25 -9.82 -7.49 15.91
N GLY A 26 -9.67 -8.58 16.66
CA GLY A 26 -10.23 -9.87 16.26
C GLY A 26 -9.35 -10.67 15.31
N LEU A 27 -8.10 -10.24 15.11
CA LEU A 27 -7.13 -10.99 14.33
C LEU A 27 -6.80 -12.31 15.01
N SER A 28 -7.08 -13.44 14.34
CA SER A 28 -6.79 -14.77 14.88
C SER A 28 -5.33 -15.16 14.67
N GLU A 29 -4.88 -16.18 15.39
CA GLU A 29 -3.53 -16.75 15.18
C GLU A 29 -3.40 -17.33 13.78
N GLN A 30 -4.49 -17.89 13.22
CA GLN A 30 -4.50 -18.39 11.86
C GLN A 30 -4.31 -17.24 10.86
N ASP A 31 -4.98 -16.11 11.08
CA ASP A 31 -4.83 -14.93 10.23
C ASP A 31 -3.39 -14.43 10.23
N LYS A 32 -2.74 -14.40 11.40
CA LYS A 32 -1.34 -14.00 11.52
C LYS A 32 -0.42 -14.94 10.75
N ARG A 33 -0.65 -16.25 10.84
CA ARG A 33 0.16 -17.24 10.11
C ARG A 33 -0.02 -17.10 8.60
N LEU A 34 -1.25 -16.90 8.13
CA LEU A 34 -1.52 -16.68 6.71
C LEU A 34 -0.83 -15.41 6.22
N PHE A 35 -0.86 -14.35 7.02
CA PHE A 35 -0.18 -13.10 6.68
C PHE A 35 1.34 -13.28 6.59
N GLU A 36 1.94 -14.03 7.52
CA GLU A 36 3.38 -14.31 7.48
C GLU A 36 3.76 -15.11 6.23
N GLN A 37 2.93 -16.08 5.82
CA GLN A 37 3.15 -16.81 4.58
C GLN A 37 3.05 -15.90 3.37
N PHE A 38 2.06 -15.02 3.33
CA PHE A 38 1.89 -14.03 2.27
C PHE A 38 3.10 -13.09 2.22
N LYS A 39 3.51 -12.57 3.38
CA LYS A 39 4.62 -11.62 3.48
C LYS A 39 5.94 -12.19 2.99
N SER A 40 6.15 -13.50 3.11
CA SER A 40 7.37 -14.16 2.62
C SER A 40 7.50 -14.13 1.10
N ARG A 41 6.40 -13.84 0.37
CA ARG A 41 6.35 -13.84 -1.10
C ARG A 41 6.21 -12.45 -1.71
N ILE A 42 6.20 -11.43 -0.87
CA ILE A 42 6.01 -10.04 -1.31
C ILE A 42 7.12 -9.17 -0.76
N GLU A 43 7.19 -7.95 -1.27
CA GLU A 43 8.09 -6.93 -0.74
C GLU A 43 7.32 -6.01 0.22
N VAL A 44 7.92 -5.71 1.37
CA VAL A 44 7.41 -4.67 2.28
C VAL A 44 8.20 -3.40 2.02
N ILE A 45 7.50 -2.35 1.61
CA ILE A 45 8.10 -1.06 1.30
C ILE A 45 8.23 -0.27 2.59
N ASN A 46 9.47 0.00 2.99
CA ASN A 46 9.76 0.77 4.18
C ASN A 46 9.60 2.26 3.91
N LEU A 47 9.22 2.99 4.95
CA LEU A 47 9.23 4.44 4.93
C LEU A 47 10.55 4.90 5.53
N ASP A 48 11.48 5.34 4.67
CA ASP A 48 12.83 5.74 5.07
C ASP A 48 13.02 7.21 4.78
N THR A 49 13.52 7.96 5.78
CA THR A 49 13.79 9.38 5.62
C THR A 49 14.88 9.67 4.57
N ASN A 50 15.73 8.69 4.28
CA ASN A 50 16.75 8.81 3.24
C ASN A 50 16.20 8.61 1.83
N ASP A 51 14.96 8.14 1.70
CA ASP A 51 14.29 8.00 0.42
C ASP A 51 13.60 9.33 0.08
N ALA A 52 14.39 10.28 -0.38
CA ALA A 52 13.89 11.63 -0.68
C ALA A 52 12.77 11.63 -1.73
N PRO A 53 12.83 10.87 -2.84
CA PRO A 53 11.73 10.84 -3.80
C PRO A 53 10.42 10.38 -3.19
N LEU A 54 10.44 9.37 -2.34
CA LEU A 54 9.23 8.89 -1.67
C LEU A 54 8.67 9.95 -0.72
N ILE A 55 9.52 10.55 0.09
CA ILE A 55 9.09 11.61 1.02
C ILE A 55 8.45 12.78 0.27
N GLN A 56 9.07 13.22 -0.81
CA GLN A 56 8.52 14.32 -1.62
C GLN A 56 7.15 13.96 -2.22
N GLU A 57 7.01 12.74 -2.73
CA GLU A 57 5.75 12.30 -3.30
C GLU A 57 4.64 12.22 -2.26
N VAL A 58 4.95 11.70 -1.07
CA VAL A 58 3.99 11.66 0.05
C VAL A 58 3.50 13.07 0.37
N CYS A 59 4.41 14.02 0.53
CA CYS A 59 4.06 15.39 0.88
C CYS A 59 3.24 16.05 -0.23
N GLN A 60 3.63 15.83 -1.48
CA GLN A 60 2.97 16.44 -2.63
C GLN A 60 1.54 15.96 -2.78
N ILE A 61 1.30 14.64 -2.78
CA ILE A 61 -0.05 14.13 -2.97
C ILE A 61 -0.94 14.38 -1.74
N ARG A 62 -0.34 14.37 -0.55
CA ARG A 62 -1.08 14.70 0.66
C ARG A 62 -1.65 16.11 0.59
N GLN A 63 -0.84 17.08 0.17
CA GLN A 63 -1.26 18.47 0.05
C GLN A 63 -2.23 18.68 -1.11
N THR A 64 -1.93 18.11 -2.27
CA THR A 64 -2.73 18.29 -3.48
C THR A 64 -4.13 17.72 -3.33
N TYR A 65 -4.25 16.53 -2.76
CA TYR A 65 -5.52 15.81 -2.68
C TYR A 65 -6.11 15.79 -1.28
N ARG A 66 -5.48 16.46 -0.32
CA ARG A 66 -5.93 16.56 1.08
C ARG A 66 -6.15 15.19 1.70
N LEU A 67 -5.14 14.35 1.60
CA LEU A 67 -5.20 12.98 2.10
C LEU A 67 -4.76 12.92 3.56
N LYS A 68 -5.27 11.92 4.28
CA LYS A 68 -4.67 11.51 5.55
C LYS A 68 -3.28 10.93 5.29
N LEU A 69 -2.40 11.05 6.27
CA LEU A 69 -1.02 10.62 6.11
C LEU A 69 -0.88 9.15 5.70
N PRO A 70 -1.60 8.19 6.31
CA PRO A 70 -1.48 6.79 5.88
C PRO A 70 -1.86 6.59 4.40
N ASP A 71 -2.92 7.22 3.94
CA ASP A 71 -3.36 7.12 2.54
C ASP A 71 -2.33 7.73 1.59
N ALA A 72 -1.74 8.86 1.97
CA ALA A 72 -0.69 9.49 1.17
C ALA A 72 0.54 8.60 1.06
N ILE A 73 0.94 7.91 2.12
CA ILE A 73 2.07 6.99 2.12
C ILE A 73 1.80 5.80 1.18
N ILE A 74 0.62 5.20 1.28
CA ILE A 74 0.24 4.07 0.44
C ILE A 74 0.20 4.48 -1.03
N GLY A 75 -0.45 5.60 -1.34
CA GLY A 75 -0.54 6.10 -2.70
C GLY A 75 0.82 6.46 -3.28
N ALA A 76 1.65 7.15 -2.52
CA ALA A 76 2.99 7.53 -2.96
C ALA A 76 3.88 6.31 -3.23
N ALA A 77 3.80 5.28 -2.39
CA ALA A 77 4.56 4.06 -2.58
C ALA A 77 4.18 3.37 -3.89
N ALA A 78 2.89 3.31 -4.22
CA ALA A 78 2.43 2.74 -5.48
C ALA A 78 2.97 3.55 -6.68
N ILE A 79 2.89 4.88 -6.62
CA ILE A 79 3.38 5.75 -7.70
C ILE A 79 4.89 5.57 -7.90
N GLN A 80 5.67 5.60 -6.81
CA GLN A 80 7.12 5.50 -6.87
C GLN A 80 7.59 4.14 -7.42
N ASN A 81 6.81 3.10 -7.21
CA ASN A 81 7.12 1.77 -7.71
C ASN A 81 6.49 1.49 -9.08
N GLN A 82 5.83 2.48 -9.68
CA GLN A 82 5.13 2.33 -10.95
C GLN A 82 4.15 1.15 -10.92
N ALA A 83 3.52 0.96 -9.77
CA ALA A 83 2.63 -0.17 -9.52
C ALA A 83 1.17 0.26 -9.57
N THR A 84 0.30 -0.69 -9.83
CA THR A 84 -1.14 -0.50 -9.70
C THR A 84 -1.54 -0.80 -8.25
N LEU A 85 -2.22 0.15 -7.61
CA LEU A 85 -2.75 -0.05 -6.28
C LEU A 85 -4.06 -0.84 -6.35
N LEU A 86 -4.15 -1.93 -5.60
CA LEU A 86 -5.38 -2.67 -5.42
C LEU A 86 -6.08 -2.18 -4.17
N SER A 87 -7.22 -1.52 -4.33
CA SER A 87 -7.98 -1.00 -3.19
C SER A 87 -9.42 -0.73 -3.59
N ASN A 88 -10.34 -0.96 -2.67
CA ASN A 88 -11.73 -0.56 -2.81
C ASN A 88 -12.05 0.75 -2.09
N ASP A 89 -11.05 1.38 -1.47
CA ASP A 89 -11.25 2.66 -0.80
C ASP A 89 -11.33 3.78 -1.83
N ALA A 90 -12.47 4.47 -1.87
CA ALA A 90 -12.73 5.52 -2.83
C ALA A 90 -11.79 6.72 -2.73
N ILE A 91 -11.11 6.90 -1.59
CA ILE A 91 -10.19 8.04 -1.40
C ILE A 91 -9.07 8.03 -2.45
N PHE A 92 -8.61 6.84 -2.87
CA PHE A 92 -7.51 6.73 -3.83
C PHE A 92 -7.90 7.15 -5.24
N ALA A 93 -9.19 7.18 -5.56
CA ALA A 93 -9.65 7.66 -6.87
C ALA A 93 -9.39 9.15 -7.08
N ARG A 94 -9.15 9.91 -6.00
CA ARG A 94 -8.81 11.33 -6.10
C ARG A 94 -7.43 11.57 -6.70
N ILE A 95 -6.54 10.59 -6.59
CA ILE A 95 -5.14 10.73 -7.00
C ILE A 95 -5.04 10.43 -8.49
N THR A 96 -5.01 11.48 -9.32
CA THR A 96 -5.09 11.32 -10.78
C THR A 96 -3.85 10.68 -11.38
N THR A 97 -2.70 10.73 -10.69
CA THR A 97 -1.44 10.13 -11.14
C THR A 97 -1.29 8.68 -10.71
N LEU A 98 -2.23 8.16 -9.96
CA LEU A 98 -2.20 6.80 -9.43
C LEU A 98 -2.93 5.85 -10.39
N SER A 99 -2.32 4.70 -10.67
CA SER A 99 -3.01 3.58 -11.30
C SER A 99 -3.73 2.80 -10.21
N LEU A 100 -5.06 2.78 -10.28
CA LEU A 100 -5.91 2.18 -9.27
C LEU A 100 -6.75 1.08 -9.90
N GLN A 101 -6.83 -0.05 -9.21
CA GLN A 101 -7.74 -1.12 -9.56
C GLN A 101 -8.57 -1.52 -8.34
N THR A 102 -9.88 -1.55 -8.51
CA THR A 102 -10.81 -2.06 -7.50
C THR A 102 -11.07 -3.54 -7.71
N PHE A 103 -11.63 -4.17 -6.71
CA PHE A 103 -11.93 -5.60 -6.77
C PHE A 103 -13.18 -5.96 -5.97
#